data_c8708f924f2a1444d8be40f13e21cc7b
#
_entry.id   c8708f924f2a1444d8be40f13e21cc7b
#
_cell.length_a   1.000
_cell.length_b   1.000
_cell.length_c   1.000
_cell.angle_alpha   90.00
_cell.angle_beta   90.00
_cell.angle_gamma   90.00
#
_symmetry.space_group_name_H-M   'P 1'
#
loop_
_entity.id
_entity.type
_entity.pdbx_description
1 polymer ?
#
loop_
_entity_poly.entity_id
_entity_poly.type
_entity_poly.pdbx_seq_one_letter_code
_entity_poly.pdbx_strand_id
1 'polypeptide(L)'
;EHGVPIAIAAEKAGVTPQQIVDKYWADHYDTFTRFGMSFDHFSRTSAPMQHRTAADFFKVIHDKGFLVERAIEQFYCEKCARFLADRFVEGECPRCHRPGARGDQCEACGSSLEQTELIHPYCKVCGGTPVLRQTRHLFLKLNEFQPLLEKWLADKGEWKENVLNYVRGWFQEGLGERAVTRDLSWGIKVPVAGYEEKVIYVWFEAPIGYISA
;
A
#
# COMPACT_ATOMS: atom_id res chain seq x y z
N GLU A 1 -0.17 -1.98 -9.33
CA GLU A 1 1.04 -2.68 -9.79
C GLU A 1 2.22 -2.51 -8.81
N HIS A 2 2.24 -1.47 -7.98
CA HIS A 2 3.35 -1.16 -7.06
C HIS A 2 3.28 -1.87 -5.70
N GLY A 3 2.44 -2.90 -5.59
CA GLY A 3 2.32 -3.66 -4.34
C GLY A 3 3.48 -4.63 -4.10
N VAL A 4 3.75 -4.91 -2.83
CA VAL A 4 4.75 -5.89 -2.37
C VAL A 4 4.61 -7.27 -3.06
N PRO A 5 3.41 -7.81 -3.36
CA PRO A 5 3.27 -9.08 -4.06
C PRO A 5 4.00 -9.13 -5.40
N ILE A 6 4.05 -8.01 -6.14
CA ILE A 6 4.76 -7.92 -7.42
C ILE A 6 6.28 -8.02 -7.20
N ALA A 7 6.81 -7.31 -6.20
CA ALA A 7 8.23 -7.39 -5.87
C ALA A 7 8.65 -8.82 -5.46
N ILE A 8 7.84 -9.49 -4.64
CA ILE A 8 8.07 -10.89 -4.23
C ILE A 8 8.02 -11.84 -5.44
N ALA A 9 7.04 -11.66 -6.32
CA ALA A 9 6.92 -12.49 -7.53
C ALA A 9 8.13 -12.30 -8.47
N ALA A 10 8.60 -11.08 -8.62
CA ALA A 10 9.77 -10.74 -9.42
C ALA A 10 11.04 -11.39 -8.86
N GLU A 11 11.27 -11.29 -7.55
CA GLU A 11 12.41 -11.93 -6.89
C GLU A 11 12.40 -13.46 -7.06
N LYS A 12 11.23 -14.08 -6.88
CA LYS A 12 11.07 -15.54 -7.08
C LYS A 12 11.31 -15.97 -8.52
N ALA A 13 10.96 -15.14 -9.49
CA ALA A 13 11.14 -15.43 -10.91
C ALA A 13 12.52 -15.00 -11.45
N GLY A 14 13.35 -14.31 -10.66
CA GLY A 14 14.64 -13.78 -11.09
C GLY A 14 14.54 -12.69 -12.16
N VAL A 15 13.45 -11.91 -12.15
CA VAL A 15 13.18 -10.83 -13.11
C VAL A 15 12.90 -9.51 -12.37
N THR A 16 12.77 -8.41 -13.12
CA THR A 16 12.38 -7.13 -12.52
C THR A 16 10.87 -7.05 -12.25
N PRO A 17 10.42 -6.25 -11.27
CA PRO A 17 9.00 -5.98 -11.07
C PRO A 17 8.32 -5.44 -12.32
N GLN A 18 9.02 -4.58 -13.11
CA GLN A 18 8.51 -4.05 -14.38
C GLN A 18 8.19 -5.18 -15.37
N GLN A 19 9.06 -6.18 -15.52
CA GLN A 19 8.82 -7.32 -16.41
C GLN A 19 7.60 -8.15 -15.98
N ILE A 20 7.37 -8.29 -14.66
CA ILE A 20 6.15 -8.96 -14.15
C ILE A 20 4.90 -8.18 -14.56
N VAL A 21 4.86 -6.89 -14.29
CA VAL A 21 3.67 -6.10 -14.59
C VAL A 21 3.43 -5.92 -16.09
N ASP A 22 4.48 -5.83 -16.91
CA ASP A 22 4.37 -5.77 -18.37
C ASP A 22 3.75 -7.05 -18.93
N LYS A 23 4.21 -8.21 -18.46
CA LYS A 23 3.64 -9.51 -18.83
C LYS A 23 2.14 -9.58 -18.50
N TYR A 24 1.78 -9.34 -17.23
CA TYR A 24 0.39 -9.46 -16.79
C TYR A 24 -0.52 -8.39 -17.38
N TRP A 25 -0.01 -7.20 -17.66
CA TRP A 25 -0.78 -6.19 -18.37
C TRP A 25 -1.17 -6.66 -19.79
N ALA A 26 -0.21 -7.24 -20.52
CA ALA A 26 -0.47 -7.80 -21.85
C ALA A 26 -1.43 -8.99 -21.77
N ASP A 27 -1.24 -9.90 -20.83
CA ASP A 27 -2.13 -11.06 -20.61
C ASP A 27 -3.56 -10.61 -20.28
N HIS A 28 -3.75 -9.59 -19.44
CA HIS A 28 -5.06 -9.04 -19.10
C HIS A 28 -5.71 -8.39 -20.31
N TYR A 29 -4.98 -7.58 -21.08
CA TYR A 29 -5.50 -6.93 -22.28
C TYR A 29 -5.98 -7.97 -23.32
N ASP A 30 -5.13 -8.97 -23.61
CA ASP A 30 -5.52 -10.08 -24.51
C ASP A 30 -6.76 -10.82 -24.01
N THR A 31 -6.77 -11.17 -22.73
CA THR A 31 -7.88 -11.88 -22.11
C THR A 31 -9.18 -11.11 -22.24
N PHE A 32 -9.22 -9.84 -21.87
CA PHE A 32 -10.41 -9.00 -21.96
C PHE A 32 -10.86 -8.82 -23.41
N THR A 33 -9.93 -8.61 -24.34
CA THR A 33 -10.23 -8.49 -25.77
C THR A 33 -10.87 -9.78 -26.31
N ARG A 34 -10.36 -10.95 -25.90
CA ARG A 34 -10.93 -12.26 -26.28
C ARG A 34 -12.32 -12.51 -25.67
N PHE A 35 -12.62 -11.89 -24.52
CA PHE A 35 -13.98 -11.87 -23.97
C PHE A 35 -14.92 -10.88 -24.67
N GLY A 36 -14.45 -10.19 -25.71
CA GLY A 36 -15.24 -9.21 -26.47
C GLY A 36 -15.36 -7.85 -25.80
N MET A 37 -14.52 -7.57 -24.81
CA MET A 37 -14.46 -6.24 -24.20
C MET A 37 -13.64 -5.29 -25.06
N SER A 38 -14.11 -4.06 -25.24
CA SER A 38 -13.39 -2.97 -25.89
C SER A 38 -13.13 -1.86 -24.89
N PHE A 39 -11.98 -1.20 -25.02
CA PHE A 39 -11.56 -0.11 -24.16
C PHE A 39 -11.17 1.09 -25.03
N ASP A 40 -11.68 2.27 -24.71
CA ASP A 40 -11.20 3.52 -25.29
C ASP A 40 -9.78 3.83 -24.75
N HIS A 41 -9.51 3.44 -23.50
CA HIS A 41 -8.20 3.56 -22.88
C HIS A 41 -7.98 2.43 -21.86
N PHE A 42 -6.84 1.73 -21.97
CA PHE A 42 -6.43 0.67 -21.06
C PHE A 42 -5.10 1.05 -20.40
N SER A 43 -5.19 1.81 -19.32
CA SER A 43 -4.05 2.35 -18.61
C SER A 43 -3.54 1.42 -17.50
N ARG A 44 -2.49 1.87 -16.79
CA ARG A 44 -1.84 1.13 -15.71
C ARG A 44 -1.16 2.09 -14.73
N THR A 45 -1.00 1.67 -13.46
CA THR A 45 -0.39 2.52 -12.43
C THR A 45 1.12 2.69 -12.57
N SER A 46 1.81 1.82 -13.32
CA SER A 46 3.23 2.01 -13.67
C SER A 46 3.46 2.89 -14.90
N ALA A 47 2.42 3.50 -15.48
CA ALA A 47 2.55 4.44 -16.58
C ALA A 47 3.25 5.73 -16.14
N PRO A 48 4.09 6.36 -16.99
CA PRO A 48 4.77 7.62 -16.65
C PRO A 48 3.81 8.75 -16.27
N MET A 49 2.60 8.80 -16.84
CA MET A 49 1.59 9.79 -16.49
C MET A 49 1.13 9.58 -15.03
N GLN A 50 0.83 8.35 -14.64
CA GLN A 50 0.47 8.04 -13.26
C GLN A 50 1.57 8.45 -12.28
N HIS A 51 2.84 8.15 -12.59
CA HIS A 51 3.96 8.54 -11.75
C HIS A 51 4.02 10.06 -11.52
N ARG A 52 3.87 10.85 -12.58
CA ARG A 52 3.86 12.32 -12.48
C ARG A 52 2.65 12.81 -11.66
N THR A 53 1.46 12.36 -12.04
CA THR A 53 0.21 12.79 -11.39
C THR A 53 0.22 12.44 -9.90
N ALA A 54 0.59 11.23 -9.54
CA ALA A 54 0.64 10.82 -8.13
C ALA A 54 1.72 11.59 -7.34
N ALA A 55 2.88 11.86 -7.94
CA ALA A 55 3.92 12.68 -7.32
C ALA A 55 3.45 14.13 -7.11
N ASP A 56 2.74 14.71 -8.09
CA ASP A 56 2.19 16.06 -7.98
C ASP A 56 1.12 16.14 -6.87
N PHE A 57 0.19 15.19 -6.81
CA PHE A 57 -0.78 15.09 -5.71
C PHE A 57 -0.10 14.98 -4.35
N PHE A 58 0.90 14.11 -4.24
CA PHE A 58 1.66 13.93 -3.00
C PHE A 58 2.33 15.22 -2.56
N LYS A 59 2.98 15.91 -3.51
CA LYS A 59 3.65 17.18 -3.25
C LYS A 59 2.66 18.26 -2.79
N VAL A 60 1.52 18.40 -3.44
CA VAL A 60 0.48 19.37 -3.04
C VAL A 60 -0.02 19.11 -1.62
N ILE A 61 -0.25 17.85 -1.26
CA ILE A 61 -0.70 17.46 0.09
C ILE A 61 0.40 17.73 1.12
N HIS A 62 1.66 17.45 0.79
CA HIS A 62 2.80 17.77 1.62
C HIS A 62 2.95 19.29 1.85
N ASP A 63 2.94 20.09 0.78
CA ASP A 63 3.14 21.53 0.83
C ASP A 63 2.00 22.25 1.58
N LYS A 64 0.81 21.65 1.62
CA LYS A 64 -0.34 22.12 2.44
C LYS A 64 -0.24 21.72 3.91
N GLY A 65 0.79 20.98 4.32
CA GLY A 65 1.01 20.60 5.72
C GLY A 65 0.14 19.45 6.22
N PHE A 66 -0.50 18.68 5.32
CA PHE A 66 -1.30 17.50 5.68
C PHE A 66 -0.46 16.23 5.90
N LEU A 67 0.84 16.28 5.62
CA LEU A 67 1.76 15.20 5.95
C LEU A 67 2.62 15.58 7.15
N VAL A 68 2.82 14.62 8.06
CA VAL A 68 3.66 14.76 9.25
C VAL A 68 4.68 13.63 9.28
N GLU A 69 5.93 13.95 9.65
CA GLU A 69 6.96 12.94 9.87
C GLU A 69 6.72 12.20 11.20
N ARG A 70 6.87 10.86 11.16
CA ARG A 70 6.92 10.01 12.35
C ARG A 70 8.08 9.02 12.24
N ALA A 71 8.81 8.85 13.33
CA ALA A 71 9.71 7.72 13.50
C ALA A 71 8.90 6.52 13.99
N ILE A 72 9.08 5.39 13.36
CA ILE A 72 8.44 4.12 13.74
C ILE A 72 9.49 3.01 13.84
N GLU A 73 9.18 1.99 14.61
CA GLU A 73 9.94 0.73 14.60
C GLU A 73 9.35 -0.19 13.53
N GLN A 74 10.23 -0.76 12.72
CA GLN A 74 9.86 -1.68 11.66
C GLN A 74 10.86 -2.84 11.60
N PHE A 75 10.39 -4.02 11.22
CA PHE A 75 11.30 -5.15 11.03
C PHE A 75 12.25 -4.92 9.87
N TYR A 76 13.52 -5.22 10.14
CA TYR A 76 14.61 -5.19 9.17
C TYR A 76 15.25 -6.57 9.04
N CYS A 77 15.40 -7.06 7.84
CA CYS A 77 16.12 -8.31 7.56
C CYS A 77 17.58 -8.01 7.26
N GLU A 78 18.49 -8.42 8.14
CA GLU A 78 19.93 -8.21 7.95
C GLU A 78 20.47 -8.98 6.76
N LYS A 79 19.99 -10.21 6.54
CA LYS A 79 20.39 -11.05 5.41
C LYS A 79 19.98 -10.47 4.06
N CYS A 80 18.80 -9.87 3.97
CA CYS A 80 18.31 -9.22 2.74
C CYS A 80 18.68 -7.72 2.68
N ALA A 81 19.28 -7.17 3.73
CA ALA A 81 19.68 -5.78 3.87
C ALA A 81 18.53 -4.79 3.56
N ARG A 82 17.29 -5.08 4.06
CA ARG A 82 16.11 -4.25 3.80
C ARG A 82 15.13 -4.23 4.96
N PHE A 83 14.32 -3.16 5.05
CA PHE A 83 13.11 -3.15 5.85
C PHE A 83 12.07 -4.10 5.25
N LEU A 84 11.29 -4.73 6.13
CA LEU A 84 10.23 -5.66 5.73
C LEU A 84 8.88 -4.94 5.77
N ALA A 85 8.57 -4.22 4.69
CA ALA A 85 7.27 -3.55 4.58
C ALA A 85 6.15 -4.58 4.36
N ASP A 86 5.04 -4.37 5.06
CA ASP A 86 3.76 -5.09 4.87
C ASP A 86 3.96 -6.63 4.74
N ARG A 87 3.85 -7.15 3.52
CA ARG A 87 3.83 -8.59 3.20
C ARG A 87 5.21 -9.23 3.03
N PHE A 88 6.29 -8.51 3.30
CA PHE A 88 7.63 -9.10 3.38
C PHE A 88 7.91 -9.78 4.72
N VAL A 89 7.08 -9.54 5.73
CA VAL A 89 7.14 -10.24 7.02
C VAL A 89 5.91 -11.11 7.21
N GLU A 90 6.13 -12.30 7.70
CA GLU A 90 5.09 -13.25 8.13
C GLU A 90 5.43 -13.76 9.53
N GLY A 91 4.40 -14.25 10.23
CA GLY A 91 4.54 -14.83 11.55
C GLY A 91 3.28 -15.53 11.99
N GLU A 92 3.17 -15.84 13.28
CA GLU A 92 1.96 -16.34 13.89
C GLU A 92 1.05 -15.16 14.29
N CYS A 93 -0.25 -15.29 14.04
CA CYS A 93 -1.25 -14.28 14.42
C CYS A 93 -1.40 -14.20 15.95
N PRO A 94 -1.29 -13.01 16.56
CA PRO A 94 -1.48 -12.86 18.01
C PRO A 94 -2.94 -13.06 18.46
N ARG A 95 -3.90 -13.06 17.51
CA ARG A 95 -5.33 -13.19 17.81
C ARG A 95 -5.83 -14.62 17.73
N CYS A 96 -5.48 -15.35 16.66
CA CYS A 96 -6.00 -16.70 16.41
C CYS A 96 -4.91 -17.78 16.41
N HIS A 97 -3.66 -17.43 16.64
CA HIS A 97 -2.50 -18.33 16.70
C HIS A 97 -2.24 -19.17 15.44
N ARG A 98 -2.81 -18.78 14.30
CA ARG A 98 -2.52 -19.45 13.04
C ARG A 98 -1.22 -18.91 12.44
N PRO A 99 -0.38 -19.78 11.86
CA PRO A 99 0.83 -19.38 11.15
C PRO A 99 0.49 -18.70 9.84
N GLY A 100 1.45 -17.92 9.30
CA GLY A 100 1.32 -17.24 8.01
C GLY A 100 0.51 -15.94 8.03
N ALA A 101 0.29 -15.37 9.22
CA ALA A 101 -0.23 -14.01 9.35
C ALA A 101 0.79 -13.01 8.76
N ARG A 102 0.30 -12.01 8.03
CA ARG A 102 1.11 -10.98 7.38
C ARG A 102 1.25 -9.76 8.28
N GLY A 103 2.21 -8.90 7.97
CA GLY A 103 2.46 -7.71 8.75
C GLY A 103 1.34 -6.67 8.75
N ASP A 104 0.36 -6.81 7.86
CA ASP A 104 -0.81 -5.90 7.75
C ASP A 104 -2.11 -6.56 8.21
N GLN A 105 -2.24 -7.88 8.08
CA GLN A 105 -3.47 -8.59 8.46
C GLN A 105 -3.27 -10.11 8.57
N CYS A 106 -4.18 -10.75 9.30
CA CYS A 106 -4.32 -12.19 9.32
C CYS A 106 -5.45 -12.63 8.37
N GLU A 107 -5.12 -13.36 7.31
CA GLU A 107 -6.14 -13.85 6.36
C GLU A 107 -7.05 -14.95 6.94
N ALA A 108 -6.64 -15.60 8.05
CA ALA A 108 -7.42 -16.67 8.66
C ALA A 108 -8.55 -16.15 9.55
N CYS A 109 -8.37 -15.03 10.28
CA CYS A 109 -9.37 -14.45 11.16
C CYS A 109 -9.83 -13.05 10.76
N GLY A 110 -9.22 -12.46 9.70
CA GLY A 110 -9.58 -11.13 9.21
C GLY A 110 -9.07 -9.95 10.05
N SER A 111 -8.35 -10.20 11.15
CA SER A 111 -7.84 -9.11 12.00
C SER A 111 -6.77 -8.31 11.29
N SER A 112 -6.88 -6.97 11.38
CA SER A 112 -5.76 -6.06 11.07
C SER A 112 -4.67 -6.23 12.12
N LEU A 113 -3.42 -6.15 11.71
CA LEU A 113 -2.24 -6.32 12.54
C LEU A 113 -1.24 -5.20 12.26
N GLU A 114 -0.54 -4.80 13.33
CA GLU A 114 0.76 -4.15 13.16
C GLU A 114 1.83 -5.23 13.07
N GLN A 115 2.81 -5.05 12.18
CA GLN A 115 3.83 -6.08 11.96
C GLN A 115 4.58 -6.48 13.22
N THR A 116 4.76 -5.53 14.17
CA THR A 116 5.44 -5.75 15.46
C THR A 116 4.65 -6.63 16.42
N GLU A 117 3.35 -6.85 16.18
CA GLU A 117 2.51 -7.77 16.98
C GLU A 117 2.69 -9.24 16.58
N LEU A 118 3.30 -9.54 15.43
CA LEU A 118 3.49 -10.92 14.97
C LEU A 118 4.33 -11.73 15.94
N ILE A 119 3.86 -12.92 16.25
CA ILE A 119 4.58 -13.90 17.06
C ILE A 119 5.52 -14.68 16.12
N HIS A 120 6.79 -14.87 16.52
CA HIS A 120 7.81 -15.55 15.72
C HIS A 120 7.93 -15.00 14.28
N PRO A 121 8.14 -13.67 14.10
CA PRO A 121 8.23 -13.07 12.78
C PRO A 121 9.41 -13.60 11.99
N TYR A 122 9.23 -13.78 10.68
CA TYR A 122 10.30 -14.16 9.76
C TYR A 122 10.21 -13.41 8.42
N CYS A 123 11.37 -13.21 7.80
CA CYS A 123 11.44 -12.65 6.46
C CYS A 123 10.91 -13.62 5.43
N LYS A 124 9.89 -13.24 4.66
CA LYS A 124 9.27 -14.10 3.64
C LYS A 124 10.22 -14.50 2.50
N VAL A 125 11.27 -13.73 2.26
CA VAL A 125 12.23 -13.97 1.16
C VAL A 125 13.28 -15.01 1.57
N CYS A 126 13.89 -14.84 2.75
CA CYS A 126 15.03 -15.69 3.15
C CYS A 126 14.76 -16.60 4.37
N GLY A 127 13.58 -16.48 5.00
CA GLY A 127 13.22 -17.24 6.20
C GLY A 127 13.94 -16.79 7.48
N GLY A 128 14.81 -15.78 7.41
CA GLY A 128 15.58 -15.30 8.57
C GLY A 128 14.71 -14.50 9.56
N THR A 129 15.10 -14.55 10.84
CA THR A 129 14.45 -13.74 11.89
C THR A 129 14.86 -12.28 11.71
N PRO A 130 13.89 -11.34 11.59
CA PRO A 130 14.20 -9.93 11.46
C PRO A 130 14.51 -9.28 12.82
N VAL A 131 15.14 -8.10 12.78
CA VAL A 131 15.36 -7.25 13.95
C VAL A 131 14.55 -5.97 13.82
N LEU A 132 14.18 -5.34 14.94
CA LEU A 132 13.54 -4.03 14.91
C LEU A 132 14.59 -2.93 14.67
N ARG A 133 14.27 -2.02 13.76
CA ARG A 133 15.04 -0.80 13.49
C ARG A 133 14.11 0.38 13.30
N GLN A 134 14.59 1.56 13.69
CA GLN A 134 13.84 2.78 13.45
C GLN A 134 13.93 3.22 11.99
N THR A 135 12.81 3.66 11.45
CA THR A 135 12.71 4.33 10.16
C THR A 135 11.76 5.52 10.27
N ARG A 136 11.84 6.46 9.34
CA ARG A 136 10.96 7.64 9.32
C ARG A 136 10.04 7.58 8.13
N HIS A 137 8.77 7.86 8.35
CA HIS A 137 7.75 7.90 7.31
C HIS A 137 6.94 9.18 7.37
N LEU A 138 6.36 9.55 6.23
CA LEU A 138 5.35 10.60 6.17
C LEU A 138 3.97 9.98 6.39
N PHE A 139 3.22 10.58 7.29
CA PHE A 139 1.87 10.16 7.66
C PHE A 139 0.87 11.21 7.20
N LEU A 140 -0.16 10.79 6.50
CA LEU A 140 -1.33 11.62 6.18
C LEU A 140 -2.18 11.78 7.44
N LYS A 141 -2.46 13.02 7.81
CA LYS A 141 -3.34 13.39 8.92
C LYS A 141 -4.82 13.16 8.52
N LEU A 142 -5.17 11.89 8.30
CA LEU A 142 -6.50 11.53 7.80
C LEU A 142 -7.62 11.91 8.77
N ASN A 143 -7.33 11.98 10.07
CA ASN A 143 -8.22 12.47 11.11
C ASN A 143 -8.69 13.92 10.86
N GLU A 144 -7.87 14.79 10.28
CA GLU A 144 -8.26 16.18 9.96
C GLU A 144 -9.31 16.23 8.85
N PHE A 145 -9.41 15.21 8.01
CA PHE A 145 -10.39 15.12 6.93
C PHE A 145 -11.72 14.47 7.34
N GLN A 146 -11.78 13.83 8.51
CA GLN A 146 -12.97 13.08 8.92
C GLN A 146 -14.26 13.93 8.89
N PRO A 147 -14.33 15.16 9.44
CA PRO A 147 -15.56 15.95 9.42
C PRO A 147 -16.02 16.28 7.99
N LEU A 148 -15.07 16.51 7.07
CA LEU A 148 -15.36 16.76 5.67
C LEU A 148 -15.91 15.51 4.98
N LEU A 149 -15.31 14.37 5.24
CA LEU A 149 -15.71 13.07 4.68
C LEU A 149 -17.07 12.63 5.20
N GLU A 150 -17.37 12.82 6.47
CA GLU A 150 -18.70 12.54 7.06
C GLU A 150 -19.78 13.39 6.39
N LYS A 151 -19.53 14.70 6.24
CA LYS A 151 -20.45 15.60 5.55
C LYS A 151 -20.66 15.18 4.09
N TRP A 152 -19.57 14.83 3.38
CA TRP A 152 -19.64 14.37 2.00
C TRP A 152 -20.40 13.06 1.87
N LEU A 153 -20.21 12.11 2.81
CA LEU A 153 -20.90 10.81 2.80
C LEU A 153 -22.41 10.95 3.07
N ALA A 154 -22.81 11.97 3.84
CA ALA A 154 -24.23 12.20 4.15
C ALA A 154 -25.09 12.42 2.90
N ASP A 155 -24.48 12.95 1.82
CA ASP A 155 -25.15 13.21 0.54
C ASP A 155 -25.15 11.97 -0.40
N LYS A 156 -24.67 10.81 0.04
CA LYS A 156 -24.51 9.58 -0.77
C LYS A 156 -25.56 8.51 -0.47
N GLY A 157 -26.79 8.95 -0.24
CA GLY A 157 -27.90 8.02 0.08
C GLY A 157 -28.21 6.99 -0.99
N GLU A 158 -27.78 7.21 -2.24
CA GLU A 158 -27.91 6.29 -3.38
C GLU A 158 -26.89 5.15 -3.38
N TRP A 159 -25.85 5.23 -2.54
CA TRP A 159 -24.85 4.18 -2.45
C TRP A 159 -25.41 2.92 -1.76
N LYS A 160 -24.84 1.77 -2.09
CA LYS A 160 -25.23 0.51 -1.48
C LYS A 160 -25.05 0.57 0.05
N GLU A 161 -26.06 0.12 0.78
CA GLU A 161 -26.10 0.21 2.24
C GLU A 161 -24.90 -0.48 2.92
N ASN A 162 -24.43 -1.62 2.39
CA ASN A 162 -23.26 -2.30 2.93
C ASN A 162 -21.99 -1.45 2.82
N VAL A 163 -21.84 -0.65 1.75
CA VAL A 163 -20.71 0.29 1.60
C VAL A 163 -20.82 1.43 2.61
N LEU A 164 -22.02 2.03 2.72
CA LEU A 164 -22.27 3.11 3.68
C LEU A 164 -22.00 2.65 5.13
N ASN A 165 -22.49 1.47 5.50
CA ASN A 165 -22.31 0.93 6.85
C ASN A 165 -20.83 0.62 7.13
N TYR A 166 -20.08 0.12 6.16
CA TYR A 166 -18.66 -0.13 6.31
C TYR A 166 -17.86 1.16 6.55
N VAL A 167 -18.13 2.21 5.78
CA VAL A 167 -17.47 3.51 5.94
C VAL A 167 -17.86 4.20 7.25
N ARG A 168 -19.16 4.12 7.64
CA ARG A 168 -19.62 4.64 8.93
C ARG A 168 -18.94 3.96 10.12
N GLY A 169 -18.66 2.66 10.01
CA GLY A 169 -17.88 1.94 11.02
C GLY A 169 -16.50 2.57 11.25
N TRP A 170 -15.79 2.90 10.19
CA TRP A 170 -14.50 3.58 10.30
C TRP A 170 -14.60 4.97 10.94
N PHE A 171 -15.64 5.73 10.64
CA PHE A 171 -15.86 7.04 11.29
C PHE A 171 -16.16 6.90 12.78
N GLN A 172 -16.89 5.84 13.19
CA GLN A 172 -17.17 5.56 14.60
C GLN A 172 -15.91 5.18 15.39
N GLU A 173 -14.98 4.46 14.75
CA GLU A 173 -13.66 4.15 15.33
C GLU A 173 -12.72 5.36 15.35
N GLY A 174 -12.99 6.35 14.51
CA GLY A 174 -12.15 7.52 14.27
C GLY A 174 -11.03 7.24 13.27
N LEU A 175 -10.87 8.14 12.29
CA LEU A 175 -9.79 8.05 11.33
C LEU A 175 -8.46 8.46 11.98
N GLY A 176 -7.48 7.56 11.98
CA GLY A 176 -6.13 7.83 12.46
C GLY A 176 -5.19 8.35 11.36
N GLU A 177 -4.01 8.81 11.74
CA GLU A 177 -2.93 9.08 10.80
C GLU A 177 -2.54 7.79 10.05
N ARG A 178 -2.21 7.91 8.75
CA ARG A 178 -1.83 6.77 7.90
C ARG A 178 -0.49 7.01 7.22
N ALA A 179 0.45 6.08 7.38
CA ALA A 179 1.73 6.14 6.69
C ALA A 179 1.54 6.03 5.18
N VAL A 180 1.97 7.06 4.43
CA VAL A 180 1.84 7.17 2.97
C VAL A 180 3.14 6.97 2.22
N THR A 181 4.20 6.59 2.92
CA THR A 181 5.50 6.20 2.34
C THR A 181 5.89 4.80 2.76
N ARG A 182 6.75 4.13 1.99
CA ARG A 182 7.26 2.79 2.29
C ARG A 182 8.75 2.68 1.97
N ASP A 183 9.46 1.86 2.74
CA ASP A 183 10.84 1.45 2.51
C ASP A 183 10.88 0.33 1.45
N LEU A 184 10.64 0.70 0.20
CA LEU A 184 10.61 -0.19 -0.95
C LEU A 184 11.38 0.43 -2.12
N SER A 185 11.90 -0.42 -3.01
CA SER A 185 12.55 0.02 -4.25
C SER A 185 11.58 0.14 -5.43
N TRP A 186 10.50 -0.66 -5.41
CA TRP A 186 9.48 -0.69 -6.46
C TRP A 186 8.27 0.17 -6.09
N GLY A 187 7.99 1.18 -6.90
CA GLY A 187 6.89 2.13 -6.68
C GLY A 187 7.25 3.52 -7.18
N ILE A 188 6.31 4.45 -6.99
CA ILE A 188 6.51 5.87 -7.32
C ILE A 188 7.37 6.50 -6.25
N LYS A 189 8.48 7.13 -6.64
CA LYS A 189 9.41 7.78 -5.69
C LYS A 189 8.75 8.96 -4.99
N VAL A 190 9.05 9.10 -3.69
CA VAL A 190 8.53 10.21 -2.88
C VAL A 190 9.20 11.52 -3.33
N PRO A 191 8.42 12.53 -3.76
CA PRO A 191 8.96 13.78 -4.31
C PRO A 191 9.27 14.81 -3.20
N VAL A 192 9.84 14.37 -2.07
CA VAL A 192 10.15 15.20 -0.90
C VAL A 192 11.59 14.95 -0.49
N ALA A 193 12.34 16.04 -0.26
CA ALA A 193 13.75 15.97 0.15
C ALA A 193 13.93 15.14 1.42
N GLY A 194 14.91 14.24 1.42
CA GLY A 194 15.22 13.30 2.50
C GLY A 194 14.39 12.01 2.47
N TYR A 195 13.52 11.83 1.46
CA TYR A 195 12.68 10.64 1.26
C TYR A 195 12.86 9.99 -0.11
N GLU A 196 13.88 10.35 -0.87
CA GLU A 196 14.12 9.93 -2.27
C GLU A 196 14.29 8.41 -2.41
N GLU A 197 14.78 7.75 -1.35
CA GLU A 197 14.95 6.28 -1.32
C GLU A 197 13.65 5.53 -1.04
N LYS A 198 12.60 6.25 -0.63
CA LYS A 198 11.29 5.67 -0.33
C LYS A 198 10.34 5.78 -1.53
N VAL A 199 9.26 5.02 -1.46
CA VAL A 199 8.18 5.09 -2.44
C VAL A 199 6.87 5.51 -1.78
N ILE A 200 5.96 6.08 -2.58
CA ILE A 200 4.59 6.37 -2.17
C ILE A 200 3.86 5.04 -1.94
N TYR A 201 3.07 4.98 -0.88
CA TYR A 201 2.27 3.79 -0.56
C TYR A 201 1.25 3.50 -1.65
N VAL A 202 1.19 2.25 -2.11
CA VAL A 202 0.35 1.84 -3.24
C VAL A 202 -1.12 2.23 -3.09
N TRP A 203 -1.72 2.15 -1.91
CA TRP A 203 -3.12 2.52 -1.70
C TRP A 203 -3.36 4.03 -1.66
N PHE A 204 -2.31 4.84 -1.49
CA PHE A 204 -2.40 6.28 -1.68
C PHE A 204 -2.40 6.65 -3.17
N GLU A 205 -1.56 6.00 -3.98
CA GLU A 205 -1.39 6.35 -5.39
C GLU A 205 -2.37 5.67 -6.34
N ALA A 206 -2.84 4.45 -6.01
CA ALA A 206 -3.69 3.66 -6.90
C ALA A 206 -5.02 4.35 -7.27
N PRO A 207 -5.76 5.02 -6.35
CA PRO A 207 -6.98 5.75 -6.70
C PRO A 207 -6.73 6.93 -7.65
N ILE A 208 -5.52 7.50 -7.66
CA ILE A 208 -5.12 8.57 -8.57
C ILE A 208 -5.08 8.08 -10.01
N GLY A 209 -4.95 6.76 -10.21
CA GLY A 209 -5.05 6.10 -11.52
C GLY A 209 -6.33 6.44 -12.29
N TYR A 210 -7.44 6.67 -11.59
CA TYR A 210 -8.71 7.09 -12.22
C TYR A 210 -8.68 8.55 -12.72
N ILE A 211 -7.68 9.32 -12.31
CA ILE A 211 -7.50 10.72 -12.74
C ILE A 211 -6.42 10.82 -13.82
N SER A 212 -5.39 9.97 -13.75
CA SER A 212 -4.25 9.99 -14.67
C SER A 212 -4.47 9.18 -15.96
N ALA A 213 -5.52 8.36 -16.00
CA ALA A 213 -5.88 7.55 -17.16
C ALA A 213 -6.50 8.35 -18.28
#